data_936fd26d81501c37848657b1df12a140
#
_entry.id   936fd26d81501c37848657b1df12a140
#
_cell.length_a   1.000
_cell.length_b   1.000
_cell.length_c   1.000
_cell.angle_alpha   90.00
_cell.angle_beta   90.00
_cell.angle_gamma   90.00
#
_symmetry.space_group_name_H-M   'P 1'
#
loop_
_entity.id
_entity.type
_entity.pdbx_description
1 polymer ?
#
loop_
_entity_poly.entity_id
_entity_poly.type
_entity_poly.pdbx_seq_one_letter_code
_entity_poly.pdbx_strand_id
1 'polypeptide(L)'
;MLTAETIIMPDPNPIASARPKGTHSVSVVIPTRNRSSLVINAVRSALDQSFSPFELIVVIDGPESMADGSTVEALGEVRDARLRVIPLATSVGGSEARNHGVRAARGNWIAFLDDDDVWLPRKLAVQLAFADALPRKQLPILSCRVRARAPQWEEVWPRKVYCPGQPLDEYLFCRRGWGYGEALLQTSTLLVPRRLMERVPFAAGLPRHQDWDWLLRAAAEPEAAVYCVGDAALVVFHVEGNRNSVSRSADWQSSLEWARCRRAFISRRALRGFLVTECAAQAQRESWTQRAAVVHALMRTGPPTPRELMQALTFLLIPRRTRRLCRELARRLHGAAISRV
;
A
#
# COMPACT_ATOMS: atom_id res chain seq x y z
N MET A 1 0.08 -1.13 -35.93
CA MET A 1 -0.86 -0.09 -35.48
C MET A 1 -1.97 -0.79 -34.72
N LEU A 2 -1.89 -0.89 -33.41
CA LEU A 2 -2.96 -1.38 -32.56
C LEU A 2 -3.82 -0.16 -32.20
N THR A 3 -5.06 -0.19 -32.65
CA THR A 3 -6.07 0.83 -32.34
C THR A 3 -6.27 0.86 -30.83
N ALA A 4 -6.11 2.05 -30.25
CA ALA A 4 -6.48 2.31 -28.86
C ALA A 4 -8.01 2.16 -28.73
N GLU A 5 -8.49 0.97 -28.37
CA GLU A 5 -9.86 0.82 -27.90
C GLU A 5 -9.99 1.67 -26.62
N THR A 6 -10.84 2.67 -26.70
CA THR A 6 -11.20 3.51 -25.55
C THR A 6 -11.79 2.60 -24.48
N ILE A 7 -11.02 2.29 -23.45
CA ILE A 7 -11.52 1.56 -22.29
C ILE A 7 -12.55 2.47 -21.62
N ILE A 8 -13.82 2.21 -21.89
CA ILE A 8 -14.94 2.84 -21.19
C ILE A 8 -14.83 2.34 -19.74
N MET A 9 -14.37 3.22 -18.86
CA MET A 9 -14.35 2.95 -17.41
C MET A 9 -15.79 2.72 -16.97
N PRO A 10 -16.11 1.59 -16.31
CA PRO A 10 -17.43 1.42 -15.71
C PRO A 10 -17.65 2.53 -14.68
N ASP A 11 -18.84 3.13 -14.70
CA ASP A 11 -19.24 4.15 -13.74
C ASP A 11 -18.99 3.64 -12.30
N PRO A 12 -18.20 4.31 -11.47
CA PRO A 12 -17.90 3.87 -10.12
C PRO A 12 -19.13 3.81 -9.21
N ASN A 13 -20.22 4.49 -9.56
CA ASN A 13 -21.39 4.64 -8.71
C ASN A 13 -22.34 3.41 -8.65
N PRO A 14 -22.58 2.61 -9.72
CA PRO A 14 -23.38 1.40 -9.62
C PRO A 14 -22.70 0.27 -8.86
N ILE A 15 -21.38 0.31 -8.65
CA ILE A 15 -20.61 -0.75 -7.98
C ILE A 15 -20.92 -0.81 -6.47
N ALA A 16 -21.39 0.28 -5.88
CA ALA A 16 -21.70 0.32 -4.44
C ALA A 16 -22.81 -0.67 -4.01
N SER A 17 -23.71 -1.09 -4.90
CA SER A 17 -24.76 -2.08 -4.62
C SER A 17 -24.54 -3.42 -5.35
N ALA A 18 -23.58 -3.49 -6.28
CA ALA A 18 -23.37 -4.69 -7.10
C ALA A 18 -22.84 -5.87 -6.27
N ARG A 19 -23.37 -7.07 -6.58
CA ARG A 19 -22.82 -8.34 -6.11
C ARG A 19 -21.95 -8.93 -7.23
N PRO A 20 -20.83 -9.60 -6.90
CA PRO A 20 -20.04 -10.31 -7.89
C PRO A 20 -20.90 -11.34 -8.60
N LYS A 21 -20.76 -11.43 -9.93
CA LYS A 21 -21.52 -12.37 -10.78
C LYS A 21 -20.70 -13.62 -11.12
N GLY A 22 -19.35 -13.51 -11.07
CA GLY A 22 -18.44 -14.60 -11.41
C GLY A 22 -18.26 -15.61 -10.27
N THR A 23 -17.75 -16.79 -10.61
CA THR A 23 -17.31 -17.80 -9.64
C THR A 23 -15.95 -17.39 -9.06
N HIS A 24 -15.97 -16.51 -8.06
CA HIS A 24 -14.79 -16.05 -7.37
C HIS A 24 -14.55 -16.85 -6.09
N SER A 25 -13.30 -17.19 -5.82
CA SER A 25 -12.83 -17.67 -4.53
C SER A 25 -11.62 -16.83 -4.11
N VAL A 26 -11.61 -16.35 -2.88
CA VAL A 26 -10.56 -15.45 -2.39
C VAL A 26 -9.76 -16.11 -1.30
N SER A 27 -8.43 -15.97 -1.34
CA SER A 27 -7.59 -16.23 -0.19
C SER A 27 -7.09 -14.89 0.35
N VAL A 28 -7.44 -14.58 1.58
CA VAL A 28 -6.94 -13.41 2.30
C VAL A 28 -5.67 -13.80 3.03
N VAL A 29 -4.60 -13.02 2.85
CA VAL A 29 -3.28 -13.29 3.47
C VAL A 29 -2.93 -12.15 4.43
N ILE A 30 -2.72 -12.49 5.70
CA ILE A 30 -2.28 -11.57 6.76
C ILE A 30 -0.92 -12.03 7.29
N PRO A 31 0.19 -11.34 6.97
CA PRO A 31 1.45 -11.57 7.67
C PRO A 31 1.42 -10.86 9.03
N THR A 32 1.94 -11.49 10.06
CA THR A 32 2.05 -10.87 11.38
C THR A 32 3.32 -11.31 12.10
N ARG A 33 3.82 -10.49 13.02
CA ARG A 33 4.95 -10.81 13.88
C ARG A 33 4.87 -10.04 15.19
N ASN A 34 4.76 -10.76 16.32
CA ASN A 34 4.76 -10.18 17.68
C ASN A 34 3.71 -9.04 17.85
N ARG A 35 2.47 -9.23 17.37
CA ARG A 35 1.40 -8.23 17.38
C ARG A 35 0.03 -8.86 17.61
N SER A 36 -0.06 -9.68 18.67
CA SER A 36 -1.27 -10.46 18.97
C SER A 36 -2.55 -9.62 19.03
N SER A 37 -2.50 -8.46 19.67
CA SER A 37 -3.67 -7.58 19.80
C SER A 37 -4.10 -6.91 18.50
N LEU A 38 -3.16 -6.60 17.60
CA LEU A 38 -3.45 -5.93 16.34
C LEU A 38 -4.02 -6.92 15.32
N VAL A 39 -3.39 -8.09 15.18
CA VAL A 39 -3.79 -9.09 14.19
C VAL A 39 -5.23 -9.58 14.41
N ILE A 40 -5.71 -9.64 15.65
CA ILE A 40 -7.10 -10.02 15.95
C ILE A 40 -8.10 -9.03 15.34
N ASN A 41 -7.82 -7.74 15.36
CA ASN A 41 -8.67 -6.73 14.72
C ASN A 41 -8.69 -6.89 13.19
N ALA A 42 -7.51 -7.13 12.59
CA ALA A 42 -7.40 -7.41 11.16
C ALA A 42 -8.18 -8.68 10.78
N VAL A 43 -7.99 -9.77 11.51
CA VAL A 43 -8.69 -11.06 11.32
C VAL A 43 -10.20 -10.89 11.41
N ARG A 44 -10.71 -10.25 12.47
CA ARG A 44 -12.15 -9.99 12.62
C ARG A 44 -12.69 -9.19 11.44
N SER A 45 -12.01 -8.13 11.03
CA SER A 45 -12.44 -7.31 9.89
C SER A 45 -12.46 -8.06 8.56
N ALA A 46 -11.56 -9.03 8.38
CA ALA A 46 -11.56 -9.91 7.22
C ALA A 46 -12.70 -10.94 7.29
N LEU A 47 -12.98 -11.50 8.46
CA LEU A 47 -14.09 -12.45 8.66
C LEU A 47 -15.46 -11.79 8.52
N ASP A 48 -15.58 -10.50 8.79
CA ASP A 48 -16.80 -9.69 8.66
C ASP A 48 -17.09 -9.21 7.21
N GLN A 49 -16.34 -9.71 6.22
CA GLN A 49 -16.60 -9.36 4.83
C GLN A 49 -17.94 -9.88 4.34
N SER A 50 -18.68 -9.05 3.61
CA SER A 50 -20.00 -9.39 3.03
C SER A 50 -19.91 -10.35 1.84
N PHE A 51 -18.71 -10.66 1.36
CA PHE A 51 -18.43 -11.61 0.29
C PHE A 51 -18.11 -12.99 0.84
N SER A 52 -18.64 -14.02 0.20
CA SER A 52 -18.30 -15.44 0.40
C SER A 52 -18.40 -16.14 -0.96
N PRO A 53 -17.56 -17.13 -1.31
CA PRO A 53 -16.64 -17.87 -0.43
C PRO A 53 -15.23 -17.28 -0.35
N PHE A 54 -14.61 -17.33 0.83
CA PHE A 54 -13.19 -17.01 1.01
C PHE A 54 -12.55 -17.83 2.14
N GLU A 55 -11.22 -17.94 2.12
CA GLU A 55 -10.40 -18.44 3.23
C GLU A 55 -9.50 -17.31 3.76
N LEU A 56 -9.12 -17.38 5.02
CA LEU A 56 -8.23 -16.45 5.68
C LEU A 56 -6.98 -17.17 6.17
N ILE A 57 -5.81 -16.74 5.71
CA ILE A 57 -4.51 -17.33 6.02
C ILE A 57 -3.70 -16.30 6.80
N VAL A 58 -3.45 -16.57 8.08
CA VAL A 58 -2.54 -15.77 8.90
C VAL A 58 -1.19 -16.46 8.93
N VAL A 59 -0.14 -15.75 8.51
CA VAL A 59 1.24 -16.24 8.53
C VAL A 59 2.00 -15.54 9.65
N ILE A 60 2.41 -16.31 10.68
CA ILE A 60 3.20 -15.80 11.80
C ILE A 60 4.68 -15.90 11.42
N ASP A 61 5.33 -14.75 11.27
CA ASP A 61 6.71 -14.65 10.75
C ASP A 61 7.74 -14.92 11.84
N GLY A 62 8.04 -16.18 12.05
CA GLY A 62 9.07 -16.68 12.96
C GLY A 62 8.61 -16.87 14.40
N PRO A 63 9.54 -17.25 15.30
CA PRO A 63 9.23 -17.49 16.69
C PRO A 63 8.71 -16.22 17.36
N GLU A 64 7.71 -16.39 18.23
CA GLU A 64 7.06 -15.29 18.93
C GLU A 64 7.91 -14.78 20.11
N SER A 65 7.93 -13.47 20.27
CA SER A 65 8.31 -12.85 21.53
C SER A 65 7.08 -12.83 22.45
N MET A 66 7.20 -13.36 23.65
CA MET A 66 6.09 -13.39 24.63
C MET A 66 5.75 -12.01 25.21
N ALA A 67 6.44 -10.93 24.79
CA ALA A 67 6.23 -9.59 25.30
C ALA A 67 4.80 -9.04 25.06
N ASP A 68 4.17 -9.43 23.93
CA ASP A 68 2.80 -9.00 23.55
C ASP A 68 1.77 -10.14 23.69
N GLY A 69 2.11 -11.23 24.41
CA GLY A 69 1.33 -12.46 24.47
C GLY A 69 1.47 -13.32 23.21
N SER A 70 0.97 -14.56 23.29
CA SER A 70 1.05 -15.50 22.15
C SER A 70 0.04 -15.14 21.08
N THR A 71 0.50 -14.89 19.87
CA THR A 71 -0.35 -14.68 18.69
C THR A 71 -1.07 -15.98 18.31
N VAL A 72 -0.42 -17.14 18.49
CA VAL A 72 -1.03 -18.45 18.24
C VAL A 72 -2.22 -18.67 19.17
N GLU A 73 -2.06 -18.39 20.47
CA GLU A 73 -3.15 -18.54 21.45
C GLU A 73 -4.31 -17.60 21.13
N ALA A 74 -4.02 -16.31 20.90
CA ALA A 74 -5.03 -15.32 20.55
C ALA A 74 -5.81 -15.68 19.29
N LEU A 75 -5.14 -16.20 18.27
CA LEU A 75 -5.80 -16.68 17.05
C LEU A 75 -6.55 -17.98 17.27
N GLY A 76 -6.12 -18.83 18.19
CA GLY A 76 -6.79 -20.07 18.60
C GLY A 76 -8.17 -19.84 19.25
N GLU A 77 -8.40 -18.64 19.81
CA GLU A 77 -9.71 -18.25 20.35
C GLU A 77 -10.72 -17.88 19.26
N VAL A 78 -10.27 -17.59 18.03
CA VAL A 78 -11.15 -17.26 16.91
C VAL A 78 -11.76 -18.53 16.35
N ARG A 79 -13.05 -18.76 16.61
CA ARG A 79 -13.82 -19.94 16.18
C ARG A 79 -14.44 -19.72 14.80
N ASP A 80 -13.63 -19.78 13.74
CA ASP A 80 -14.10 -19.67 12.35
C ASP A 80 -13.37 -20.67 11.45
N ALA A 81 -14.12 -21.53 10.76
CA ALA A 81 -13.57 -22.58 9.90
C ALA A 81 -12.80 -22.03 8.67
N ARG A 82 -12.99 -20.76 8.34
CA ARG A 82 -12.27 -20.09 7.25
C ARG A 82 -10.83 -19.72 7.64
N LEU A 83 -10.53 -19.63 8.94
CA LEU A 83 -9.22 -19.22 9.45
C LEU A 83 -8.23 -20.39 9.42
N ARG A 84 -7.07 -20.16 8.84
CA ARG A 84 -5.90 -21.03 8.87
C ARG A 84 -4.68 -20.25 9.35
N VAL A 85 -3.98 -20.78 10.34
CA VAL A 85 -2.78 -20.17 10.91
C VAL A 85 -1.55 -20.97 10.47
N ILE A 86 -0.51 -20.30 9.97
CA ILE A 86 0.74 -20.89 9.51
C ILE A 86 1.89 -20.25 10.30
N PRO A 87 2.36 -20.86 11.39
CA PRO A 87 3.55 -20.40 12.08
C PRO A 87 4.82 -20.82 11.29
N LEU A 88 5.74 -19.87 11.08
CA LEU A 88 7.04 -20.16 10.48
C LEU A 88 8.10 -20.41 11.56
N ALA A 89 8.98 -21.37 11.33
CA ALA A 89 10.03 -21.72 12.29
C ALA A 89 11.08 -20.61 12.47
N THR A 90 11.28 -19.79 11.43
CA THR A 90 12.24 -18.66 11.43
C THR A 90 11.59 -17.44 10.81
N SER A 91 12.04 -16.23 11.23
CA SER A 91 11.58 -15.00 10.60
C SER A 91 12.20 -14.85 9.22
N VAL A 92 11.34 -14.66 8.23
CA VAL A 92 11.70 -14.52 6.82
C VAL A 92 11.39 -13.12 6.26
N GLY A 93 10.75 -12.27 7.06
CA GLY A 93 10.30 -10.92 6.71
C GLY A 93 8.98 -10.88 5.96
N GLY A 94 8.34 -9.70 5.98
CA GLY A 94 6.94 -9.52 5.51
C GLY A 94 6.70 -9.92 4.06
N SER A 95 7.67 -9.71 3.16
CA SER A 95 7.59 -10.15 1.75
C SER A 95 7.44 -11.67 1.65
N GLU A 96 8.34 -12.39 2.29
CA GLU A 96 8.35 -13.85 2.20
C GLU A 96 7.22 -14.48 3.02
N ALA A 97 6.82 -13.86 4.12
CA ALA A 97 5.63 -14.28 4.86
C ALA A 97 4.36 -14.18 3.98
N ARG A 98 4.21 -13.10 3.19
CA ARG A 98 3.12 -13.00 2.20
C ARG A 98 3.23 -14.08 1.13
N ASN A 99 4.43 -14.36 0.61
CA ASN A 99 4.64 -15.44 -0.36
C ASN A 99 4.26 -16.81 0.21
N HIS A 100 4.57 -17.08 1.49
CA HIS A 100 4.12 -18.30 2.17
C HIS A 100 2.60 -18.41 2.19
N GLY A 101 1.90 -17.32 2.51
CA GLY A 101 0.44 -17.27 2.44
C GLY A 101 -0.10 -17.53 1.04
N VAL A 102 0.51 -16.93 0.01
CA VAL A 102 0.13 -17.14 -1.40
C VAL A 102 0.33 -18.60 -1.83
N ARG A 103 1.44 -19.22 -1.45
CA ARG A 103 1.68 -20.66 -1.75
C ARG A 103 0.67 -21.59 -1.08
N ALA A 104 0.18 -21.23 0.10
CA ALA A 104 -0.85 -21.98 0.82
C ALA A 104 -2.28 -21.70 0.34
N ALA A 105 -2.47 -20.66 -0.48
CA ALA A 105 -3.76 -20.18 -0.94
C ALA A 105 -4.41 -21.14 -1.95
N ARG A 106 -5.74 -21.30 -1.84
CA ARG A 106 -6.59 -22.12 -2.72
C ARG A 106 -7.48 -21.27 -3.62
N GLY A 107 -7.71 -20.01 -3.25
CA GLY A 107 -8.53 -19.08 -3.99
C GLY A 107 -7.91 -18.70 -5.34
N ASN A 108 -8.75 -18.33 -6.32
CA ASN A 108 -8.29 -17.81 -7.60
C ASN A 108 -7.94 -16.30 -7.53
N TRP A 109 -8.28 -15.64 -6.43
CA TRP A 109 -7.88 -14.29 -6.07
C TRP A 109 -7.12 -14.27 -4.76
N ILE A 110 -6.11 -13.40 -4.68
CA ILE A 110 -5.36 -13.12 -3.45
C ILE A 110 -5.65 -11.70 -3.01
N ALA A 111 -6.03 -11.54 -1.76
CA ALA A 111 -6.17 -10.25 -1.11
C ALA A 111 -5.19 -10.18 0.06
N PHE A 112 -4.57 -9.02 0.24
CA PHE A 112 -3.62 -8.81 1.34
C PHE A 112 -4.20 -7.85 2.37
N LEU A 113 -3.90 -8.12 3.64
CA LEU A 113 -4.23 -7.24 4.76
C LEU A 113 -3.05 -7.24 5.74
N ASP A 114 -2.53 -6.08 6.07
CA ASP A 114 -1.51 -5.94 7.09
C ASP A 114 -2.16 -6.01 8.49
N ASP A 115 -1.42 -6.52 9.47
CA ASP A 115 -1.95 -6.84 10.81
C ASP A 115 -2.37 -5.61 11.64
N ASP A 116 -2.00 -4.39 11.20
CA ASP A 116 -2.35 -3.11 11.81
C ASP A 116 -3.43 -2.31 11.06
N ASP A 117 -4.02 -2.89 10.00
CA ASP A 117 -5.10 -2.31 9.23
C ASP A 117 -6.44 -3.02 9.46
N VAL A 118 -7.54 -2.38 9.06
CA VAL A 118 -8.90 -2.91 9.19
C VAL A 118 -9.66 -2.74 7.88
N TRP A 119 -10.29 -3.81 7.39
CA TRP A 119 -11.15 -3.73 6.22
C TRP A 119 -12.58 -3.31 6.58
N LEU A 120 -13.21 -2.53 5.71
CA LEU A 120 -14.64 -2.29 5.78
C LEU A 120 -15.41 -3.44 5.10
N PRO A 121 -16.64 -3.76 5.54
CA PRO A 121 -17.32 -5.03 5.22
C PRO A 121 -17.51 -5.31 3.72
N ARG A 122 -17.51 -4.30 2.86
CA ARG A 122 -17.82 -4.46 1.44
C ARG A 122 -16.59 -4.51 0.51
N LYS A 123 -15.37 -4.50 1.06
CA LYS A 123 -14.15 -4.38 0.24
C LYS A 123 -14.06 -5.46 -0.84
N LEU A 124 -14.16 -6.73 -0.45
CA LEU A 124 -14.05 -7.83 -1.40
C LEU A 124 -15.19 -7.82 -2.43
N ALA A 125 -16.41 -7.60 -1.98
CA ALA A 125 -17.59 -7.56 -2.87
C ALA A 125 -17.47 -6.47 -3.94
N VAL A 126 -17.05 -5.26 -3.55
CA VAL A 126 -16.89 -4.11 -4.46
C VAL A 126 -15.77 -4.36 -5.47
N GLN A 127 -14.62 -4.86 -5.01
CA GLN A 127 -13.48 -5.12 -5.89
C GLN A 127 -13.76 -6.25 -6.88
N LEU A 128 -14.41 -7.32 -6.45
CA LEU A 128 -14.77 -8.43 -7.33
C LEU A 128 -15.86 -8.07 -8.34
N ALA A 129 -16.86 -7.28 -7.93
CA ALA A 129 -17.87 -6.77 -8.86
C ALA A 129 -17.24 -5.89 -9.95
N PHE A 130 -16.21 -5.11 -9.62
CA PHE A 130 -15.42 -4.37 -10.61
C PHE A 130 -14.63 -5.33 -11.53
N ALA A 131 -14.03 -6.38 -10.98
CA ALA A 131 -13.30 -7.38 -11.75
C ALA A 131 -14.17 -8.07 -12.79
N ASP A 132 -15.45 -8.32 -12.49
CA ASP A 132 -16.42 -8.92 -13.42
C ASP A 132 -16.68 -8.07 -14.67
N ALA A 133 -16.45 -6.78 -14.61
CA ALA A 133 -16.59 -5.85 -15.73
C ALA A 133 -15.33 -5.76 -16.63
N LEU A 134 -14.22 -6.36 -16.18
CA LEU A 134 -12.95 -6.32 -16.89
C LEU A 134 -12.82 -7.47 -17.91
N PRO A 135 -12.02 -7.29 -18.97
CA PRO A 135 -11.72 -8.37 -19.91
C PRO A 135 -11.07 -9.57 -19.21
N ARG A 136 -11.56 -10.79 -19.49
CA ARG A 136 -11.12 -12.03 -18.82
C ARG A 136 -9.62 -12.34 -18.95
N LYS A 137 -8.97 -11.82 -20.01
CA LYS A 137 -7.53 -12.01 -20.24
C LYS A 137 -6.66 -11.13 -19.34
N GLN A 138 -7.22 -10.07 -18.77
CA GLN A 138 -6.44 -9.16 -17.93
C GLN A 138 -6.04 -9.81 -16.60
N LEU A 139 -4.92 -9.30 -16.08
CA LEU A 139 -4.40 -9.54 -14.73
C LEU A 139 -4.58 -8.26 -13.89
N PRO A 140 -5.80 -7.94 -13.43
CA PRO A 140 -6.04 -6.68 -12.77
C PRO A 140 -5.39 -6.64 -11.37
N ILE A 141 -4.71 -5.53 -11.10
CA ILE A 141 -4.23 -5.17 -9.77
C ILE A 141 -5.24 -4.17 -9.21
N LEU A 142 -6.18 -4.67 -8.41
CA LEU A 142 -7.25 -3.86 -7.87
C LEU A 142 -6.82 -3.27 -6.53
N SER A 143 -6.81 -1.95 -6.44
CA SER A 143 -6.63 -1.19 -5.21
C SER A 143 -7.93 -0.46 -4.86
N CYS A 144 -7.99 0.18 -3.70
CA CYS A 144 -9.10 1.01 -3.28
C CYS A 144 -8.60 2.17 -2.41
N ARG A 145 -9.47 3.13 -2.14
CA ARG A 145 -9.18 4.20 -1.19
C ARG A 145 -9.15 3.68 0.24
N VAL A 146 -8.38 4.37 1.07
CA VAL A 146 -8.29 4.12 2.51
C VAL A 146 -8.81 5.31 3.31
N ARG A 147 -9.36 5.03 4.45
CA ARG A 147 -9.63 5.99 5.51
C ARG A 147 -8.39 6.06 6.40
N ALA A 148 -7.52 7.03 6.12
CA ALA A 148 -6.32 7.26 6.89
C ALA A 148 -6.69 7.91 8.22
N ARG A 149 -6.47 7.19 9.32
CA ARG A 149 -6.88 7.59 10.66
C ARG A 149 -5.69 7.83 11.56
N ALA A 150 -5.71 8.96 12.24
CA ALA A 150 -4.82 9.29 13.36
C ALA A 150 -5.66 9.82 14.53
N PRO A 151 -5.14 9.91 15.78
CA PRO A 151 -5.93 10.31 16.93
C PRO A 151 -6.71 11.63 16.80
N GLN A 152 -6.21 12.57 15.99
CA GLN A 152 -6.79 13.92 15.87
C GLN A 152 -7.39 14.22 14.50
N TRP A 153 -7.30 13.29 13.53
CA TRP A 153 -7.83 13.53 12.18
C TRP A 153 -8.09 12.23 11.42
N GLU A 154 -8.98 12.32 10.45
CA GLU A 154 -9.27 11.26 9.50
C GLU A 154 -9.39 11.87 8.10
N GLU A 155 -8.82 11.20 7.09
CA GLU A 155 -8.86 11.61 5.69
C GLU A 155 -9.01 10.41 4.77
N VAL A 156 -9.61 10.63 3.61
CA VAL A 156 -9.65 9.61 2.55
C VAL A 156 -8.43 9.78 1.64
N TRP A 157 -7.63 8.73 1.53
CA TRP A 157 -6.47 8.62 0.64
C TRP A 157 -6.66 7.50 -0.39
N PRO A 158 -6.02 7.58 -1.58
CA PRO A 158 -5.32 8.76 -2.10
C PRO A 158 -6.27 9.92 -2.40
N ARG A 159 -5.78 11.16 -2.28
CA ARG A 159 -6.52 12.34 -2.78
C ARG A 159 -6.53 12.39 -4.31
N LYS A 160 -5.46 11.91 -4.95
CA LYS A 160 -5.36 11.72 -6.38
C LYS A 160 -5.43 10.22 -6.68
N VAL A 161 -6.55 9.79 -7.21
CA VAL A 161 -6.76 8.39 -7.61
C VAL A 161 -5.87 8.04 -8.81
N TYR A 162 -5.35 6.83 -8.83
CA TYR A 162 -4.63 6.31 -9.99
C TYR A 162 -5.59 6.15 -11.19
N CYS A 163 -5.18 6.68 -12.34
CA CYS A 163 -5.91 6.50 -13.60
C CYS A 163 -5.17 5.48 -14.46
N PRO A 164 -5.84 4.43 -14.97
CA PRO A 164 -5.23 3.47 -15.86
C PRO A 164 -4.53 4.14 -17.06
N GLY A 165 -3.35 3.62 -17.43
CA GLY A 165 -2.54 4.17 -18.51
C GLY A 165 -1.57 5.29 -18.12
N GLN A 166 -1.70 5.91 -16.93
CA GLN A 166 -0.64 6.82 -16.46
C GLN A 166 0.59 6.03 -15.96
N PRO A 167 1.81 6.58 -16.07
CA PRO A 167 3.01 5.94 -15.53
C PRO A 167 2.88 5.70 -14.02
N LEU A 168 2.95 4.43 -13.59
CA LEU A 168 2.75 4.02 -12.21
C LEU A 168 3.82 4.58 -11.28
N ASP A 169 5.07 4.55 -11.72
CA ASP A 169 6.23 5.09 -11.01
C ASP A 169 6.10 6.59 -10.76
N GLU A 170 5.64 7.36 -11.75
CA GLU A 170 5.38 8.78 -11.60
C GLU A 170 4.21 9.06 -10.65
N TYR A 171 3.13 8.24 -10.72
CA TYR A 171 2.03 8.34 -9.79
C TYR A 171 2.50 8.15 -8.34
N LEU A 172 3.31 7.12 -8.08
CA LEU A 172 3.80 6.80 -6.75
C LEU A 172 4.77 7.84 -6.20
N PHE A 173 5.67 8.38 -7.04
CA PHE A 173 6.82 9.13 -6.55
C PHE A 173 6.81 10.62 -6.90
N CYS A 174 6.13 11.05 -7.99
CA CYS A 174 6.05 12.47 -8.36
C CYS A 174 4.91 13.19 -7.64
N ARG A 175 5.02 13.33 -6.31
CA ARG A 175 4.02 14.04 -5.50
C ARG A 175 4.08 15.53 -5.74
N ARG A 176 2.92 16.16 -5.88
CA ARG A 176 2.81 17.62 -6.01
C ARG A 176 2.63 18.33 -4.68
N GLY A 177 2.09 17.64 -3.69
CA GLY A 177 1.82 18.18 -2.36
C GLY A 177 3.00 18.02 -1.39
N TRP A 178 2.90 18.71 -0.26
CA TRP A 178 3.89 18.72 0.84
C TRP A 178 3.62 17.64 1.89
N GLY A 179 2.65 16.75 1.63
CA GLY A 179 2.16 15.77 2.58
C GLY A 179 1.88 14.39 2.02
N TYR A 180 1.65 13.46 2.93
CA TYR A 180 1.21 12.10 2.59
C TYR A 180 -0.21 12.09 2.02
N GLY A 181 -0.58 10.98 1.36
CA GLY A 181 -1.94 10.73 0.91
C GLY A 181 -2.33 11.37 -0.41
N GLU A 182 -1.39 12.00 -1.16
CA GLU A 182 -1.67 12.44 -2.52
C GLU A 182 -1.83 11.24 -3.44
N ALA A 183 -0.87 10.31 -3.40
CA ALA A 183 -0.89 9.02 -4.09
C ALA A 183 -0.70 7.90 -3.07
N LEU A 184 -1.41 6.81 -3.23
CA LEU A 184 -1.31 5.63 -2.38
C LEU A 184 -1.79 4.40 -3.13
N LEU A 185 -0.95 3.36 -3.14
CA LEU A 185 -1.30 1.98 -3.43
C LEU A 185 -0.59 1.15 -2.37
N GLN A 186 -1.34 0.63 -1.41
CA GLN A 186 -0.83 -0.04 -0.21
C GLN A 186 -1.29 -1.49 -0.20
N THR A 187 -0.48 -2.36 0.38
CA THR A 187 -0.71 -3.81 0.41
C THR A 187 -2.13 -4.17 0.87
N SER A 188 -2.65 -3.58 1.96
CA SER A 188 -3.98 -3.87 2.49
C SER A 188 -5.13 -3.48 1.56
N THR A 189 -4.87 -2.70 0.50
CA THR A 189 -5.88 -2.33 -0.49
C THR A 189 -5.97 -3.32 -1.65
N LEU A 190 -4.94 -4.17 -1.82
CA LEU A 190 -4.78 -5.00 -3.01
C LEU A 190 -5.70 -6.22 -3.02
N LEU A 191 -6.25 -6.48 -4.20
CA LEU A 191 -6.88 -7.73 -4.60
C LEU A 191 -6.39 -8.05 -6.02
N VAL A 192 -5.80 -9.24 -6.21
CA VAL A 192 -5.12 -9.60 -7.46
C VAL A 192 -5.39 -11.06 -7.83
N PRO A 193 -5.38 -11.43 -9.12
CA PRO A 193 -5.46 -12.84 -9.51
C PRO A 193 -4.26 -13.63 -8.95
N ARG A 194 -4.50 -14.84 -8.40
CA ARG A 194 -3.44 -15.71 -7.89
C ARG A 194 -2.37 -15.97 -8.95
N ARG A 195 -2.76 -16.16 -10.21
CA ARG A 195 -1.81 -16.36 -11.34
C ARG A 195 -0.82 -15.21 -11.53
N LEU A 196 -1.17 -13.97 -11.15
CA LEU A 196 -0.23 -12.85 -11.16
C LEU A 196 0.80 -12.98 -10.03
N MET A 197 0.37 -13.40 -8.84
CA MET A 197 1.26 -13.63 -7.70
C MET A 197 2.22 -14.81 -7.95
N GLU A 198 1.78 -15.83 -8.68
CA GLU A 198 2.60 -16.97 -9.09
C GLU A 198 3.70 -16.55 -10.08
N ARG A 199 3.41 -15.60 -10.99
CA ARG A 199 4.40 -15.05 -11.94
C ARG A 199 5.34 -14.05 -11.27
N VAL A 200 4.81 -13.21 -10.40
CA VAL A 200 5.54 -12.11 -9.78
C VAL A 200 5.36 -12.17 -8.25
N PRO A 201 6.11 -13.01 -7.53
CA PRO A 201 6.07 -13.02 -6.07
C PRO A 201 6.69 -11.73 -5.49
N PHE A 202 6.40 -11.43 -4.22
CA PHE A 202 7.12 -10.40 -3.50
C PHE A 202 8.62 -10.71 -3.45
N ALA A 203 9.47 -9.70 -3.63
CA ALA A 203 10.91 -9.88 -3.53
C ALA A 203 11.30 -10.13 -2.07
N ALA A 204 11.96 -11.27 -1.81
CA ALA A 204 12.47 -11.62 -0.50
C ALA A 204 13.59 -10.66 -0.05
N GLY A 205 13.77 -10.52 1.27
CA GLY A 205 14.89 -9.77 1.85
C GLY A 205 14.77 -8.24 1.76
N LEU A 206 13.69 -7.70 1.21
CA LEU A 206 13.46 -6.25 1.20
C LEU A 206 12.99 -5.77 2.58
N PRO A 207 13.77 -4.92 3.27
CA PRO A 207 13.37 -4.36 4.56
C PRO A 207 12.28 -3.29 4.41
N ARG A 208 12.16 -2.68 3.22
CA ARG A 208 11.22 -1.59 2.92
C ARG A 208 10.82 -1.62 1.44
N HIS A 209 9.80 -0.83 1.07
CA HIS A 209 9.31 -0.67 -0.29
C HIS A 209 8.77 -1.98 -0.93
N GLN A 210 8.36 -2.93 -0.10
CA GLN A 210 7.90 -4.26 -0.54
C GLN A 210 6.70 -4.16 -1.49
N ASP A 211 5.73 -3.32 -1.17
CA ASP A 211 4.55 -3.02 -1.97
C ASP A 211 4.89 -2.28 -3.27
N TRP A 212 5.72 -1.23 -3.20
CA TRP A 212 6.15 -0.51 -4.40
C TRP A 212 6.98 -1.38 -5.34
N ASP A 213 7.88 -2.20 -4.78
CA ASP A 213 8.67 -3.16 -5.56
C ASP A 213 7.79 -4.13 -6.32
N TRP A 214 6.84 -4.71 -5.59
CA TRP A 214 5.91 -5.65 -6.18
C TRP A 214 5.02 -4.99 -7.23
N LEU A 215 4.42 -3.84 -6.92
CA LEU A 215 3.55 -3.09 -7.84
C LEU A 215 4.24 -2.74 -9.16
N LEU A 216 5.49 -2.23 -9.09
CA LEU A 216 6.25 -1.85 -10.27
C LEU A 216 6.56 -3.06 -11.17
N ARG A 217 6.95 -4.19 -10.57
CA ARG A 217 7.23 -5.43 -11.32
C ARG A 217 5.95 -6.06 -11.86
N ALA A 218 4.91 -6.14 -11.06
CA ALA A 218 3.64 -6.74 -11.46
C ALA A 218 2.92 -5.92 -12.54
N ALA A 219 2.98 -4.59 -12.47
CA ALA A 219 2.39 -3.72 -13.49
C ALA A 219 3.15 -3.75 -14.83
N ALA A 220 4.37 -4.28 -14.86
CA ALA A 220 5.15 -4.47 -16.11
C ALA A 220 4.78 -5.75 -16.85
N GLU A 221 3.97 -6.65 -16.25
CA GLU A 221 3.45 -7.83 -16.95
C GLU A 221 2.51 -7.41 -18.10
N PRO A 222 2.61 -8.02 -19.29
CA PRO A 222 1.88 -7.57 -20.49
C PRO A 222 0.36 -7.53 -20.33
N GLU A 223 -0.21 -8.40 -19.49
CA GLU A 223 -1.65 -8.49 -19.24
C GLU A 223 -2.10 -7.74 -17.99
N ALA A 224 -1.15 -7.16 -17.24
CA ALA A 224 -1.46 -6.48 -15.98
C ALA A 224 -1.98 -5.06 -16.21
N ALA A 225 -2.95 -4.68 -15.40
CA ALA A 225 -3.47 -3.32 -15.35
C ALA A 225 -3.85 -2.94 -13.91
N VAL A 226 -3.48 -1.74 -13.50
CA VAL A 226 -3.76 -1.22 -12.16
C VAL A 226 -5.05 -0.40 -12.17
N TYR A 227 -5.90 -0.63 -11.18
CA TYR A 227 -7.15 0.09 -10.99
C TYR A 227 -7.32 0.49 -9.54
N CYS A 228 -7.85 1.69 -9.31
CA CYS A 228 -8.34 2.09 -7.99
C CYS A 228 -9.87 2.05 -8.02
N VAL A 229 -10.46 1.14 -7.25
CA VAL A 229 -11.87 0.78 -7.33
C VAL A 229 -12.69 1.59 -6.32
N GLY A 230 -13.78 2.20 -6.81
CA GLY A 230 -14.76 2.89 -6.00
C GLY A 230 -14.30 4.26 -5.47
N ASP A 231 -15.26 5.11 -5.15
CA ASP A 231 -15.03 6.45 -4.58
C ASP A 231 -14.92 6.43 -3.05
N ALA A 232 -15.54 5.43 -2.41
CA ALA A 232 -15.51 5.27 -0.98
C ALA A 232 -14.23 4.56 -0.50
N ALA A 233 -13.77 4.91 0.70
CA ALA A 233 -12.73 4.16 1.37
C ALA A 233 -13.25 2.77 1.77
N LEU A 234 -12.43 1.74 1.55
CA LEU A 234 -12.76 0.34 1.87
C LEU A 234 -11.78 -0.27 2.90
N VAL A 235 -10.79 0.49 3.33
CA VAL A 235 -9.78 0.10 4.33
C VAL A 235 -9.63 1.24 5.32
N VAL A 236 -9.48 0.94 6.60
CA VAL A 236 -9.02 1.86 7.63
C VAL A 236 -7.53 1.65 7.81
N PHE A 237 -6.74 2.69 7.51
CA PHE A 237 -5.29 2.71 7.61
C PHE A 237 -4.86 3.55 8.80
N HIS A 238 -4.19 2.95 9.77
CA HIS A 238 -3.73 3.65 10.97
C HIS A 238 -2.37 4.33 10.73
N VAL A 239 -2.38 5.67 10.62
CA VAL A 239 -1.17 6.47 10.30
C VAL A 239 -0.24 6.63 11.50
N GLU A 240 -0.77 6.55 12.72
CA GLU A 240 -0.03 6.71 13.97
C GLU A 240 -0.39 5.58 14.95
N GLY A 241 0.58 5.05 15.63
CA GLY A 241 0.35 4.09 16.73
C GLY A 241 1.36 2.96 16.78
N ASN A 242 2.00 2.59 15.72
CA ASN A 242 2.90 1.45 15.76
C ASN A 242 4.36 1.88 15.92
N ARG A 243 4.91 1.72 17.15
CA ARG A 243 6.32 2.02 17.46
C ARG A 243 7.30 1.12 16.68
N ASN A 244 6.84 -0.06 16.25
CA ASN A 244 7.64 -1.09 15.58
C ASN A 244 7.35 -1.23 14.08
N SER A 245 6.91 -0.16 13.42
CA SER A 245 6.70 -0.18 11.98
C SER A 245 8.03 -0.33 11.23
N VAL A 246 8.10 -1.32 10.35
CA VAL A 246 9.24 -1.59 9.44
C VAL A 246 9.63 -0.34 8.64
N SER A 247 8.67 0.52 8.34
CA SER A 247 8.89 1.79 7.62
C SER A 247 9.79 2.79 8.33
N ARG A 248 10.13 2.58 9.62
CA ARG A 248 10.94 3.53 10.42
C ARG A 248 12.43 3.19 10.50
N SER A 249 12.82 1.97 10.16
CA SER A 249 14.19 1.46 10.36
C SER A 249 15.12 1.64 9.16
N ALA A 250 14.62 1.97 7.98
CA ALA A 250 15.44 2.09 6.78
C ALA A 250 16.02 3.49 6.62
N ASP A 251 17.29 3.55 6.24
CA ASP A 251 17.99 4.77 5.86
C ASP A 251 17.71 5.16 4.40
N TRP A 252 18.09 6.37 4.04
CA TRP A 252 17.87 6.92 2.71
C TRP A 252 18.79 6.27 1.66
N GLN A 253 19.98 5.77 2.05
CA GLN A 253 20.93 5.12 1.17
C GLN A 253 20.37 3.79 0.67
N SER A 254 19.86 2.95 1.59
CA SER A 254 19.19 1.69 1.25
C SER A 254 17.97 1.93 0.35
N SER A 255 17.20 3.00 0.62
CA SER A 255 16.07 3.39 -0.22
C SER A 255 16.50 3.80 -1.62
N LEU A 256 17.58 4.59 -1.74
CA LEU A 256 18.14 5.01 -3.03
C LEU A 256 18.71 3.81 -3.80
N GLU A 257 19.41 2.91 -3.11
CA GLU A 257 19.95 1.69 -3.73
C GLU A 257 18.84 0.81 -4.28
N TRP A 258 17.76 0.60 -3.51
CA TRP A 258 16.56 -0.08 -4.01
C TRP A 258 16.04 0.58 -5.30
N ALA A 259 15.87 1.90 -5.32
CA ALA A 259 15.37 2.61 -6.49
C ALA A 259 16.32 2.50 -7.70
N ARG A 260 17.64 2.46 -7.47
CA ARG A 260 18.64 2.25 -8.51
C ARG A 260 18.60 0.83 -9.07
N CYS A 261 18.44 -0.18 -8.23
CA CYS A 261 18.26 -1.58 -8.66
C CYS A 261 16.96 -1.78 -9.46
N ARG A 262 16.00 -0.88 -9.36
CA ARG A 262 14.70 -0.92 -10.08
C ARG A 262 14.61 0.07 -11.25
N ARG A 263 15.75 0.50 -11.80
CA ARG A 263 15.80 1.46 -12.93
C ARG A 263 15.08 1.00 -14.20
N ALA A 264 14.85 -0.27 -14.39
CA ALA A 264 14.03 -0.78 -15.49
C ALA A 264 12.55 -0.37 -15.36
N PHE A 265 12.09 -0.10 -14.12
CA PHE A 265 10.69 0.21 -13.79
C PHE A 265 10.49 1.65 -13.29
N ILE A 266 11.58 2.38 -13.05
CA ILE A 266 11.55 3.74 -12.48
C ILE A 266 12.20 4.72 -13.47
N SER A 267 11.40 5.61 -14.04
CA SER A 267 11.86 6.69 -14.93
C SER A 267 12.77 7.68 -14.20
N ARG A 268 13.57 8.44 -14.94
CA ARG A 268 14.40 9.51 -14.35
C ARG A 268 13.56 10.53 -13.57
N ARG A 269 12.37 10.84 -14.06
CA ARG A 269 11.44 11.77 -13.40
C ARG A 269 10.93 11.20 -12.08
N ALA A 270 10.49 9.95 -12.07
CA ALA A 270 10.05 9.27 -10.87
C ALA A 270 11.17 9.09 -9.85
N LEU A 271 12.41 8.81 -10.30
CA LEU A 271 13.58 8.74 -9.42
C LEU A 271 13.86 10.10 -8.74
N ARG A 272 13.75 11.22 -9.47
CA ARG A 272 13.84 12.55 -8.85
C ARG A 272 12.74 12.77 -7.82
N GLY A 273 11.49 12.45 -8.16
CA GLY A 273 10.38 12.51 -7.23
C GLY A 273 10.62 11.70 -5.95
N PHE A 274 11.15 10.48 -6.09
CA PHE A 274 11.52 9.61 -4.98
C PHE A 274 12.63 10.20 -4.10
N LEU A 275 13.69 10.76 -4.71
CA LEU A 275 14.75 11.45 -3.98
C LEU A 275 14.22 12.65 -3.19
N VAL A 276 13.37 13.45 -3.81
CA VAL A 276 12.78 14.66 -3.21
C VAL A 276 11.84 14.31 -2.04
N THR A 277 11.05 13.24 -2.13
CA THR A 277 10.00 12.96 -1.15
C THR A 277 10.40 11.91 -0.12
N GLU A 278 10.97 10.79 -0.54
CA GLU A 278 11.31 9.68 0.34
C GLU A 278 12.72 9.82 0.92
N CYS A 279 13.75 9.95 0.07
CA CYS A 279 15.12 10.05 0.55
C CYS A 279 15.36 11.33 1.37
N ALA A 280 14.86 12.48 0.91
CA ALA A 280 14.99 13.74 1.64
C ALA A 280 14.25 13.69 3.00
N ALA A 281 13.07 13.06 3.05
CA ALA A 281 12.33 12.92 4.31
C ALA A 281 13.02 12.00 5.33
N GLN A 282 13.75 10.99 4.85
CA GLN A 282 14.53 10.08 5.70
C GLN A 282 15.81 10.75 6.17
N ALA A 283 16.55 11.41 5.28
CA ALA A 283 17.80 12.10 5.58
C ALA A 283 17.64 13.32 6.51
N GLN A 284 16.42 13.77 6.76
CA GLN A 284 16.16 14.92 7.65
C GLN A 284 16.74 14.75 9.06
N ARG A 285 16.84 13.52 9.56
CA ARG A 285 17.37 13.24 10.91
C ARG A 285 18.87 13.02 10.91
N GLU A 286 19.48 12.97 9.72
CA GLU A 286 20.87 12.67 9.52
C GLU A 286 21.74 13.97 9.60
N SER A 287 23.07 13.77 9.55
CA SER A 287 24.05 14.86 9.51
C SER A 287 23.87 15.76 8.28
N TRP A 288 24.42 16.95 8.32
CA TRP A 288 24.41 17.88 7.19
C TRP A 288 25.11 17.32 5.95
N THR A 289 26.15 16.50 6.14
CA THR A 289 26.84 15.80 5.05
C THR A 289 25.92 14.81 4.35
N GLN A 290 25.12 14.06 5.10
CA GLN A 290 24.13 13.13 4.54
C GLN A 290 23.00 13.87 3.81
N ARG A 291 22.52 14.99 4.36
CA ARG A 291 21.52 15.84 3.67
C ARG A 291 22.06 16.41 2.36
N ALA A 292 23.32 16.88 2.36
CA ALA A 292 23.99 17.36 1.15
C ALA A 292 24.17 16.23 0.12
N ALA A 293 24.43 15.00 0.57
CA ALA A 293 24.54 13.83 -0.31
C ALA A 293 23.23 13.52 -1.04
N VAL A 294 22.05 13.71 -0.41
CA VAL A 294 20.74 13.58 -1.09
C VAL A 294 20.59 14.64 -2.18
N VAL A 295 20.96 15.89 -1.89
CA VAL A 295 20.92 16.98 -2.90
C VAL A 295 21.88 16.66 -4.05
N HIS A 296 23.09 16.20 -3.75
CA HIS A 296 24.04 15.77 -4.77
C HIS A 296 23.48 14.62 -5.63
N ALA A 297 22.87 13.61 -5.02
CA ALA A 297 22.22 12.51 -5.73
C ALA A 297 21.10 13.02 -6.65
N LEU A 298 20.31 14.00 -6.20
CA LEU A 298 19.26 14.65 -7.00
C LEU A 298 19.85 15.35 -8.22
N MET A 299 20.90 16.15 -8.04
CA MET A 299 21.59 16.85 -9.15
C MET A 299 22.16 15.89 -10.19
N ARG A 300 22.67 14.73 -9.78
CA ARG A 300 23.17 13.68 -10.69
C ARG A 300 22.10 12.99 -11.52
N THR A 301 20.83 13.09 -11.16
CA THR A 301 19.71 12.55 -11.98
C THR A 301 19.29 13.49 -13.11
N GLY A 302 19.91 14.66 -13.18
CA GLY A 302 19.63 15.78 -14.11
C GLY A 302 19.23 17.05 -13.35
N PRO A 303 19.14 18.20 -14.01
CA PRO A 303 18.81 19.47 -13.36
C PRO A 303 17.41 19.37 -12.73
N PRO A 304 17.27 19.55 -11.39
CA PRO A 304 15.98 19.59 -10.75
C PRO A 304 15.22 20.86 -11.13
N THR A 305 13.92 20.76 -11.25
CA THR A 305 13.07 21.95 -11.37
C THR A 305 13.15 22.80 -10.09
N PRO A 306 12.90 24.12 -10.14
CA PRO A 306 12.83 24.97 -8.94
C PRO A 306 11.89 24.41 -7.88
N ARG A 307 10.79 23.80 -8.30
CA ARG A 307 9.81 23.15 -7.41
C ARG A 307 10.40 21.91 -6.72
N GLU A 308 11.05 21.03 -7.44
CA GLU A 308 11.71 19.82 -6.88
C GLU A 308 12.77 20.23 -5.86
N LEU A 309 13.56 21.26 -6.17
CA LEU A 309 14.58 21.78 -5.25
C LEU A 309 13.95 22.36 -3.98
N MET A 310 12.95 23.23 -4.12
CA MET A 310 12.20 23.78 -2.98
C MET A 310 11.57 22.68 -2.13
N GLN A 311 11.00 21.68 -2.76
CA GLN A 311 10.37 20.55 -2.07
C GLN A 311 11.43 19.70 -1.33
N ALA A 312 12.57 19.40 -1.95
CA ALA A 312 13.69 18.70 -1.30
C ALA A 312 14.20 19.46 -0.07
N LEU A 313 14.44 20.77 -0.21
CA LEU A 313 14.86 21.62 0.90
C LEU A 313 13.84 21.63 2.04
N THR A 314 12.56 21.69 1.71
CA THR A 314 11.50 21.62 2.72
C THR A 314 11.54 20.29 3.49
N PHE A 315 11.71 19.17 2.80
CA PHE A 315 11.78 17.85 3.45
C PHE A 315 13.06 17.67 4.26
N LEU A 316 14.18 18.26 3.81
CA LEU A 316 15.47 18.19 4.50
C LEU A 316 15.58 19.12 5.71
N LEU A 317 14.96 20.30 5.65
CA LEU A 317 15.17 21.36 6.65
C LEU A 317 14.04 21.47 7.66
N ILE A 318 12.79 21.27 7.23
CA ILE A 318 11.63 21.46 8.11
C ILE A 318 11.25 20.13 8.81
N PRO A 319 11.29 20.08 10.16
CA PRO A 319 10.94 18.89 10.91
C PRO A 319 9.54 18.36 10.59
N ARG A 320 9.36 17.03 10.64
CA ARG A 320 8.07 16.37 10.42
C ARG A 320 6.94 16.98 11.26
N ARG A 321 7.23 17.28 12.54
CA ARG A 321 6.27 17.91 13.45
C ARG A 321 5.81 19.27 12.96
N THR A 322 6.75 20.13 12.56
CA THR A 322 6.46 21.48 12.02
C THR A 322 5.65 21.40 10.73
N ARG A 323 6.06 20.54 9.79
CA ARG A 323 5.31 20.31 8.54
C ARG A 323 3.88 19.80 8.78
N ARG A 324 3.68 19.02 9.84
CA ARG A 324 2.36 18.56 10.26
C ARG A 324 1.52 19.72 10.83
N LEU A 325 2.07 20.51 11.73
CA LEU A 325 1.40 21.68 12.29
C LEU A 325 0.99 22.70 11.22
N CYS A 326 1.87 22.99 10.27
CA CYS A 326 1.55 23.87 9.14
C CYS A 326 0.38 23.33 8.31
N ARG A 327 0.30 22.01 8.09
CA ARG A 327 -0.83 21.38 7.38
C ARG A 327 -2.13 21.43 8.17
N GLU A 328 -2.07 21.18 9.46
CA GLU A 328 -3.25 21.26 10.34
C GLU A 328 -3.81 22.69 10.40
N LEU A 329 -2.93 23.69 10.50
CA LEU A 329 -3.30 25.11 10.42
C LEU A 329 -3.92 25.47 9.07
N ALA A 330 -3.28 25.06 7.96
CA ALA A 330 -3.81 25.31 6.62
C ALA A 330 -5.21 24.67 6.42
N ARG A 331 -5.44 23.48 6.96
CA ARG A 331 -6.77 22.82 6.93
C ARG A 331 -7.82 23.58 7.72
N ARG A 332 -7.49 24.04 8.93
CA ARG A 332 -8.39 24.82 9.78
C ARG A 332 -8.79 26.13 9.08
N LEU A 333 -7.84 26.80 8.43
CA LEU A 333 -8.10 28.02 7.68
C LEU A 333 -9.00 27.78 6.47
N HIS A 334 -8.80 26.70 5.71
CA HIS A 334 -9.66 26.32 4.59
C HIS A 334 -11.05 25.85 5.04
N GLY A 335 -11.14 25.06 6.11
CA GLY A 335 -12.43 24.65 6.68
C GLY A 335 -13.25 25.82 7.23
N ALA A 336 -12.59 26.80 7.83
CA ALA A 336 -13.25 28.04 8.30
C ALA A 336 -13.71 28.96 7.15
N ALA A 337 -13.07 28.88 5.99
CA ALA A 337 -13.50 29.64 4.80
C ALA A 337 -14.75 29.03 4.14
N ILE A 338 -14.90 27.69 4.18
CA ILE A 338 -16.07 26.98 3.61
C ILE A 338 -17.31 27.10 4.51
N SER A 339 -17.14 27.26 5.82
CA SER A 339 -18.27 27.44 6.75
C SER A 339 -18.82 28.87 6.81
N ARG A 340 -18.24 29.80 6.04
CA ARG A 340 -18.68 31.21 5.96
C ARG A 340 -19.32 31.57 4.61
N VAL A 341 -19.52 30.60 3.72
CA VAL A 341 -20.29 30.70 2.48
C VAL A 341 -21.54 29.81 2.60
#